data_c763aad784236b0ff7db4cc045c706d7
#
_entry.id   c763aad784236b0ff7db4cc045c706d7
#
_cell.length_a   1.000
_cell.length_b   1.000
_cell.length_c   1.000
_cell.angle_alpha   90.00
_cell.angle_beta   90.00
_cell.angle_gamma   90.00
#
_symmetry.space_group_name_H-M   'P 1'
#
loop_
_entity.id
_entity.type
_entity.pdbx_description
1 polymer ?
#
loop_
_entity_poly.entity_id
_entity_poly.type
_entity_poly.pdbx_seq_one_letter_code
_entity_poly.pdbx_strand_id
1 'polypeptide(L)'
;MKACFMGLGYIGLPTAIIAAKHGVQVTGVDINPKVVELTNQGKLHIIEPGMEEMLQEVVKNGTLHASTKPETSDAYFMVVPTPFKGNHEPDISYVEAATRAVLPFLKEGDLYVIESTSPVGTTDKMRDLISVSYTHLTLPTIA
;
A
#
# COMPACT_ATOMS: atom_id res chain seq x y z
N MET A 1 -6.85 11.89 8.63
CA MET A 1 -6.15 10.59 8.60
C MET A 1 -5.35 10.48 7.33
N LYS A 2 -4.14 10.01 7.45
CA LYS A 2 -3.27 9.71 6.30
C LYS A 2 -3.13 8.22 6.12
N ALA A 3 -3.19 7.74 4.88
CA ALA A 3 -3.01 6.34 4.54
C ALA A 3 -1.99 6.18 3.41
N CYS A 4 -1.20 5.13 3.49
CA CYS A 4 -0.20 4.77 2.50
C CYS A 4 -0.56 3.40 1.91
N PHE A 5 -0.77 3.34 0.61
CA PHE A 5 -1.08 2.11 -0.11
C PHE A 5 0.16 1.64 -0.86
N MET A 6 0.69 0.49 -0.46
CA MET A 6 1.87 -0.12 -1.08
C MET A 6 1.41 -1.07 -2.18
N GLY A 7 1.48 -0.58 -3.41
CA GLY A 7 0.99 -1.27 -4.61
C GLY A 7 -0.21 -0.55 -5.22
N LEU A 8 -0.11 -0.21 -6.50
CA LEU A 8 -1.15 0.49 -7.26
C LEU A 8 -1.65 -0.36 -8.43
N GLY A 9 -1.88 -1.64 -8.16
CA GLY A 9 -2.45 -2.57 -9.13
C GLY A 9 -3.98 -2.56 -9.14
N TYR A 10 -4.57 -3.66 -9.61
CA TYR A 10 -6.02 -3.79 -9.78
C TYR A 10 -6.85 -3.65 -8.50
N ILE A 11 -6.24 -3.91 -7.36
CA ILE A 11 -6.91 -3.78 -6.05
C ILE A 11 -6.47 -2.49 -5.36
N GLY A 12 -5.17 -2.23 -5.33
CA GLY A 12 -4.60 -1.10 -4.60
C GLY A 12 -5.04 0.25 -5.13
N LEU A 13 -4.98 0.46 -6.44
CA LEU A 13 -5.33 1.75 -7.02
C LEU A 13 -6.82 2.09 -6.85
N PRO A 14 -7.78 1.20 -7.15
CA PRO A 14 -9.19 1.50 -6.88
C PRO A 14 -9.48 1.78 -5.42
N THR A 15 -8.91 1.00 -4.50
CA THR A 15 -9.11 1.20 -3.05
C THR A 15 -8.54 2.55 -2.61
N ALA A 16 -7.34 2.90 -3.09
CA ALA A 16 -6.72 4.20 -2.80
C ALA A 16 -7.58 5.37 -3.29
N ILE A 17 -8.13 5.27 -4.50
CA ILE A 17 -9.02 6.29 -5.08
C ILE A 17 -10.28 6.46 -4.22
N ILE A 18 -10.92 5.35 -3.84
CA ILE A 18 -12.13 5.39 -3.01
C ILE A 18 -11.85 6.00 -1.65
N ALA A 19 -10.74 5.61 -1.01
CA ALA A 19 -10.34 6.19 0.27
C ALA A 19 -10.13 7.70 0.16
N ALA A 20 -9.42 8.14 -0.88
CA ALA A 20 -9.18 9.56 -1.13
C ALA A 20 -10.46 10.34 -1.39
N LYS A 21 -11.40 9.74 -2.11
CA LYS A 21 -12.71 10.35 -2.38
C LYS A 21 -13.51 10.58 -1.10
N HIS A 22 -13.31 9.73 -0.08
CA HIS A 22 -13.98 9.85 1.20
C HIS A 22 -13.20 10.70 2.22
N GLY A 23 -12.22 11.46 1.77
CA GLY A 23 -11.53 12.45 2.60
C GLY A 23 -10.24 11.96 3.26
N VAL A 24 -9.79 10.74 2.99
CA VAL A 24 -8.51 10.25 3.48
C VAL A 24 -7.38 10.85 2.63
N GLN A 25 -6.35 11.37 3.28
CA GLN A 25 -5.14 11.83 2.60
C GLN A 25 -4.31 10.60 2.23
N VAL A 26 -4.23 10.29 0.94
CA VAL A 26 -3.64 9.04 0.45
C VAL A 26 -2.34 9.27 -0.30
N THR A 27 -1.32 8.49 0.07
CA THR A 27 -0.11 8.29 -0.72
C THR A 27 -0.18 6.90 -1.34
N GLY A 28 -0.20 6.82 -2.66
CA GLY A 28 -0.08 5.55 -3.38
C GLY A 28 1.37 5.31 -3.77
N VAL A 29 1.88 4.12 -3.49
CA VAL A 29 3.29 3.78 -3.74
C VAL A 29 3.36 2.62 -4.72
N ASP A 30 4.18 2.79 -5.74
CA ASP A 30 4.49 1.71 -6.68
C ASP A 30 5.96 1.79 -7.07
N ILE A 31 6.60 0.64 -7.22
CA ILE A 31 8.01 0.57 -7.62
C ILE A 31 8.21 0.96 -9.09
N ASN A 32 7.15 0.91 -9.89
CA ASN A 32 7.19 1.28 -11.30
C ASN A 32 6.96 2.79 -11.46
N PRO A 33 7.99 3.57 -11.86
CA PRO A 33 7.85 5.02 -12.00
C PRO A 33 6.79 5.43 -13.02
N LYS A 34 6.53 4.60 -14.02
CA LYS A 34 5.51 4.88 -15.02
C LYS A 34 4.10 4.82 -14.45
N VAL A 35 3.84 3.88 -13.57
CA VAL A 35 2.56 3.80 -12.84
C VAL A 35 2.37 5.05 -11.99
N VAL A 36 3.40 5.46 -11.29
CA VAL A 36 3.39 6.68 -10.48
C VAL A 36 3.10 7.92 -11.32
N GLU A 37 3.79 8.05 -12.44
CA GLU A 37 3.58 9.18 -13.37
C GLU A 37 2.16 9.24 -13.89
N LEU A 38 1.63 8.13 -14.41
CA LEU A 38 0.27 8.06 -14.92
C LEU A 38 -0.76 8.39 -13.84
N THR A 39 -0.59 7.85 -12.65
CA THR A 39 -1.50 8.11 -11.53
C THR A 39 -1.54 9.60 -11.18
N ASN A 40 -0.39 10.25 -11.10
CA ASN A 40 -0.30 11.69 -10.82
C ASN A 40 -0.85 12.57 -11.94
N GLN A 41 -0.92 12.05 -13.16
CA GLN A 41 -1.56 12.71 -14.29
C GLN A 41 -3.08 12.47 -14.34
N GLY A 42 -3.64 11.70 -13.41
CA GLY A 42 -5.05 11.32 -13.43
C GLY A 42 -5.40 10.29 -14.48
N LYS A 43 -4.44 9.50 -14.92
CA LYS A 43 -4.62 8.46 -15.94
C LYS A 43 -4.52 7.07 -15.31
N LEU A 44 -5.52 6.24 -15.58
CA LEU A 44 -5.49 4.83 -15.14
C LEU A 44 -4.54 4.02 -16.03
N HIS A 45 -3.79 3.13 -15.39
CA HIS A 45 -3.01 2.09 -16.08
C HIS A 45 -3.74 0.73 -16.06
N ILE A 46 -4.93 0.68 -15.46
CA ILE A 46 -5.80 -0.50 -15.38
C ILE A 46 -7.14 -0.19 -16.05
N ILE A 47 -7.87 -1.24 -16.43
CA ILE A 47 -9.20 -1.09 -17.01
C ILE A 47 -10.24 -1.25 -15.90
N GLU A 48 -10.79 -0.12 -15.46
CA GLU A 48 -11.83 -0.08 -14.42
C GLU A 48 -12.83 1.03 -14.75
N PRO A 49 -14.04 0.69 -15.23
CA PRO A 49 -15.02 1.69 -15.65
C PRO A 49 -15.37 2.67 -14.53
N GLY A 50 -15.38 3.96 -14.86
CA GLY A 50 -15.76 5.03 -13.95
C GLY A 50 -14.67 5.47 -12.97
N MET A 51 -13.56 4.74 -12.87
CA MET A 51 -12.49 5.08 -11.93
C MET A 51 -11.62 6.23 -12.40
N GLU A 52 -11.47 6.44 -13.71
CA GLU A 52 -10.59 7.50 -14.23
C GLU A 52 -11.08 8.88 -13.82
N GLU A 53 -12.37 9.13 -13.87
CA GLU A 53 -12.95 10.40 -13.45
C GLU A 53 -12.73 10.64 -11.95
N MET A 54 -12.91 9.61 -11.13
CA MET A 54 -12.64 9.70 -9.69
C MET A 54 -11.16 9.94 -9.41
N LEU A 55 -10.27 9.28 -10.16
CA LEU A 55 -8.83 9.50 -10.05
C LEU A 55 -8.48 10.95 -10.35
N GLN A 56 -8.98 11.49 -11.44
CA GLN A 56 -8.76 12.88 -11.81
C GLN A 56 -9.21 13.84 -10.72
N GLU A 57 -10.37 13.60 -10.14
CA GLU A 57 -10.91 14.41 -9.06
C GLU A 57 -9.99 14.42 -7.83
N VAL A 58 -9.61 13.23 -7.33
CA VAL A 58 -8.81 13.13 -6.10
C VAL A 58 -7.38 13.61 -6.29
N VAL A 59 -6.80 13.45 -7.47
CA VAL A 59 -5.48 14.00 -7.80
C VAL A 59 -5.54 15.52 -7.88
N LYS A 60 -6.56 16.06 -8.53
CA LYS A 60 -6.77 17.51 -8.64
C LYS A 60 -6.99 18.16 -7.26
N ASN A 61 -7.74 17.49 -6.40
CA ASN A 61 -8.00 17.98 -5.04
C ASN A 61 -6.81 17.82 -4.09
N GLY A 62 -5.77 17.08 -4.50
CA GLY A 62 -4.59 16.84 -3.69
C GLY A 62 -4.80 15.79 -2.60
N THR A 63 -5.91 15.04 -2.61
CA THR A 63 -6.17 13.97 -1.64
C THR A 63 -5.49 12.66 -1.98
N LEU A 64 -5.07 12.48 -3.22
CA LEU A 64 -4.27 11.35 -3.67
C LEU A 64 -3.05 11.84 -4.42
N HIS A 65 -1.89 11.34 -4.05
CA HIS A 65 -0.68 11.47 -4.88
C HIS A 65 0.08 10.15 -4.89
N ALA A 66 0.82 9.91 -5.94
CA ALA A 66 1.62 8.70 -6.09
C ALA A 66 3.11 9.01 -5.96
N SER A 67 3.86 8.05 -5.44
CA SER A 67 5.29 8.14 -5.26
C SER A 67 5.92 6.76 -5.41
N THR A 68 7.22 6.71 -5.64
CA THR A 68 7.99 5.46 -5.60
C THR A 68 8.43 5.10 -4.19
N LYS A 69 8.25 5.99 -3.22
CA LYS A 69 8.64 5.80 -1.82
C LYS A 69 7.46 6.07 -0.89
N PRO A 70 7.34 5.31 0.21
CA PRO A 70 6.31 5.58 1.20
C PRO A 70 6.54 6.89 1.94
N GLU A 71 5.49 7.37 2.59
CA GLU A 71 5.51 8.55 3.46
C GLU A 71 4.94 8.17 4.83
N THR A 72 5.28 8.95 5.85
CA THR A 72 4.70 8.79 7.19
C THR A 72 3.19 8.91 7.11
N SER A 73 2.50 7.91 7.62
CA SER A 73 1.04 7.78 7.57
C SER A 73 0.50 7.22 8.88
N ASP A 74 -0.83 7.20 9.02
CA ASP A 74 -1.49 6.59 10.17
C ASP A 74 -1.84 5.12 9.91
N ALA A 75 -2.01 4.77 8.64
CA ALA A 75 -2.31 3.42 8.20
C ALA A 75 -1.49 3.06 6.96
N TYR A 76 -1.04 1.81 6.91
CA TYR A 76 -0.23 1.27 5.81
C TYR A 76 -0.89 0.00 5.29
N PHE A 77 -1.21 -0.01 4.00
CA PHE A 77 -1.90 -1.11 3.34
C PHE A 77 -0.95 -1.79 2.36
N MET A 78 -0.67 -3.06 2.59
CA MET A 78 0.18 -3.87 1.71
C MET A 78 -0.72 -4.52 0.66
N VAL A 79 -0.70 -4.00 -0.57
CA VAL A 79 -1.55 -4.44 -1.69
C VAL A 79 -0.69 -4.79 -2.90
N VAL A 80 0.47 -5.33 -2.64
CA VAL A 80 1.43 -5.76 -3.65
C VAL A 80 1.08 -7.16 -4.20
N PRO A 81 1.55 -7.51 -5.41
CA PRO A 81 1.27 -8.82 -5.96
C PRO A 81 1.89 -9.95 -5.14
N THR A 82 1.21 -11.11 -5.15
CA THR A 82 1.66 -12.35 -4.52
C THR A 82 1.61 -13.48 -5.56
N PRO A 83 2.48 -13.43 -6.60
CA PRO A 83 2.48 -14.46 -7.64
C PRO A 83 2.89 -15.82 -7.08
N PHE A 84 2.53 -16.89 -7.78
CA PHE A 84 3.00 -18.23 -7.42
C PHE A 84 4.46 -18.42 -7.81
N LYS A 85 5.21 -19.08 -6.92
CA LYS A 85 6.52 -19.64 -7.24
C LYS A 85 6.35 -20.93 -8.07
N GLY A 86 7.46 -21.49 -8.58
CA GLY A 86 7.45 -22.65 -9.44
C GLY A 86 6.81 -23.93 -8.89
N ASN A 87 6.58 -24.02 -7.58
CA ASN A 87 5.91 -25.13 -6.90
C ASN A 87 4.51 -24.78 -6.39
N HIS A 88 3.86 -23.79 -6.99
CA HIS A 88 2.55 -23.28 -6.63
C HIS A 88 2.46 -22.64 -5.24
N GLU A 89 3.57 -22.36 -4.58
CA GLU A 89 3.58 -21.60 -3.35
C GLU A 89 3.49 -20.09 -3.66
N PRO A 90 2.64 -19.33 -2.92
CA PRO A 90 2.61 -17.87 -3.08
C PRO A 90 3.95 -17.24 -2.72
N ASP A 91 4.40 -16.31 -3.54
CA ASP A 91 5.61 -15.55 -3.27
C ASP A 91 5.28 -14.32 -2.44
N ILE A 92 5.67 -14.33 -1.17
CA ILE A 92 5.43 -13.21 -0.24
C ILE A 92 6.58 -12.21 -0.22
N SER A 93 7.59 -12.37 -1.08
CA SER A 93 8.75 -11.47 -1.09
C SER A 93 8.36 -10.01 -1.36
N TYR A 94 7.32 -9.77 -2.15
CA TYR A 94 6.81 -8.43 -2.41
C TYR A 94 6.18 -7.80 -1.15
N VAL A 95 5.44 -8.60 -0.37
CA VAL A 95 4.86 -8.15 0.91
C VAL A 95 5.98 -7.83 1.89
N GLU A 96 6.99 -8.68 1.97
CA GLU A 96 8.15 -8.46 2.83
C GLU A 96 8.92 -7.20 2.43
N ALA A 97 9.18 -7.01 1.13
CA ALA A 97 9.86 -5.82 0.63
C ALA A 97 9.07 -4.55 0.92
N ALA A 98 7.75 -4.56 0.71
CA ALA A 98 6.89 -3.43 1.02
C ALA A 98 6.88 -3.12 2.52
N THR A 99 6.85 -4.16 3.36
CA THR A 99 6.91 -4.01 4.82
C THR A 99 8.23 -3.38 5.26
N ARG A 100 9.36 -3.85 4.71
CA ARG A 100 10.67 -3.26 4.99
C ARG A 100 10.74 -1.80 4.57
N ALA A 101 10.11 -1.44 3.46
CA ALA A 101 10.09 -0.05 2.98
C ALA A 101 9.34 0.89 3.93
N VAL A 102 8.30 0.43 4.63
CA VAL A 102 7.53 1.25 5.56
C VAL A 102 8.07 1.24 6.99
N LEU A 103 8.99 0.32 7.32
CA LEU A 103 9.55 0.22 8.68
C LEU A 103 10.07 1.55 9.23
N PRO A 104 10.83 2.38 8.48
CA PRO A 104 11.33 3.65 9.00
C PRO A 104 10.23 4.66 9.36
N PHE A 105 9.02 4.46 8.86
CA PHE A 105 7.89 5.39 9.03
C PHE A 105 6.89 4.91 10.07
N LEU A 106 6.92 3.63 10.43
CA LEU A 106 5.99 3.05 11.42
C LEU A 106 6.26 3.61 12.81
N LYS A 107 5.17 3.92 13.52
CA LYS A 107 5.21 4.38 14.90
C LYS A 107 4.10 3.72 15.71
N GLU A 108 4.17 3.84 17.02
CA GLU A 108 3.13 3.35 17.92
C GLU A 108 1.76 3.95 17.55
N GLY A 109 0.75 3.10 17.53
CA GLY A 109 -0.62 3.49 17.20
C GLY A 109 -0.95 3.44 15.72
N ASP A 110 0.02 3.25 14.84
CA ASP A 110 -0.24 3.09 13.42
C ASP A 110 -0.93 1.75 13.14
N LEU A 111 -1.72 1.73 12.06
CA LEU A 111 -2.37 0.52 11.56
C LEU A 111 -1.56 -0.05 10.39
N TYR A 112 -1.30 -1.35 10.43
CA TYR A 112 -0.66 -2.08 9.35
C TYR A 112 -1.61 -3.18 8.86
N VAL A 113 -1.97 -3.16 7.57
CA VAL A 113 -2.94 -4.06 6.96
C VAL A 113 -2.31 -4.77 5.77
N ILE A 114 -2.51 -6.08 5.68
CA ILE A 114 -2.17 -6.88 4.50
C ILE A 114 -3.46 -7.20 3.76
N GLU A 115 -3.64 -6.61 2.59
CA GLU A 115 -4.77 -6.90 1.69
C GLU A 115 -4.40 -7.87 0.57
N SER A 116 -3.09 -8.09 0.36
CA SER A 116 -2.62 -9.06 -0.63
C SER A 116 -3.09 -10.48 -0.27
N THR A 117 -3.47 -11.26 -1.27
CA THR A 117 -3.72 -12.69 -1.07
C THR A 117 -2.40 -13.33 -0.63
N SER A 118 -2.40 -13.95 0.55
CA SER A 118 -1.20 -14.48 1.16
C SER A 118 -1.49 -15.76 1.94
N PRO A 119 -0.49 -16.64 2.12
CA PRO A 119 -0.68 -17.86 2.88
C PRO A 119 -0.93 -17.58 4.35
N VAL A 120 -1.50 -18.57 5.03
CA VAL A 120 -1.70 -18.52 6.47
C VAL A 120 -0.35 -18.28 7.17
N GLY A 121 -0.36 -17.38 8.15
CA GLY A 121 0.85 -17.02 8.90
C GLY A 121 1.67 -15.89 8.33
N THR A 122 1.31 -15.32 7.17
CA THR A 122 2.02 -14.17 6.59
C THR A 122 1.97 -12.95 7.51
N THR A 123 0.80 -12.66 8.09
CA THR A 123 0.65 -11.54 9.04
C THR A 123 1.56 -11.72 10.24
N ASP A 124 1.66 -12.94 10.77
CA ASP A 124 2.55 -13.24 11.89
C ASP A 124 4.03 -13.06 11.53
N LYS A 125 4.42 -13.47 10.32
CA LYS A 125 5.80 -13.25 9.83
C LYS A 125 6.12 -11.77 9.72
N MET A 126 5.19 -10.97 9.22
CA MET A 126 5.39 -9.52 9.09
C MET A 126 5.40 -8.86 10.47
N ARG A 127 4.58 -9.31 11.40
CA ARG A 127 4.63 -8.86 12.79
C ARG A 127 6.00 -9.11 13.40
N ASP A 128 6.57 -10.29 13.20
CA ASP A 128 7.89 -10.65 13.72
C ASP A 128 8.98 -9.79 13.09
N LEU A 129 8.89 -9.53 11.78
CA LEU A 129 9.80 -8.64 11.08
C LEU A 129 9.77 -7.22 11.66
N ILE A 130 8.58 -6.69 11.90
CA ILE A 130 8.40 -5.37 12.50
C ILE A 130 8.95 -5.37 13.93
N SER A 131 8.65 -6.40 14.70
CA SER A 131 9.09 -6.55 16.10
C SER A 131 10.60 -6.53 16.26
N VAL A 132 11.33 -7.21 15.38
CA VAL A 132 12.81 -7.22 15.40
C VAL A 132 13.37 -5.82 15.18
N SER A 133 12.68 -4.99 14.41
CA SER A 133 13.09 -3.61 14.12
C SER A 133 12.74 -2.62 15.22
N TYR A 134 11.80 -2.97 16.11
CA TYR A 134 11.26 -2.11 17.17
C TYR A 134 11.37 -2.79 18.54
N THR A 135 12.58 -3.13 18.96
CA THR A 135 12.81 -3.84 20.24
C THR A 135 12.42 -3.03 21.46
N HIS A 136 12.25 -1.71 21.34
CA HIS A 136 11.99 -0.79 22.46
C HIS A 136 10.63 -0.10 22.39
N LEU A 137 9.83 -0.38 21.36
CA LEU A 137 8.56 0.30 21.12
C LEU A 137 7.40 -0.69 21.14
N THR A 138 6.21 -0.18 21.49
CA THR A 138 4.97 -0.91 21.30
C THR A 138 4.72 -1.09 19.80
N LEU A 139 4.34 -2.31 19.38
CA LEU A 139 4.07 -2.59 17.98
C LEU A 139 2.85 -1.81 17.47
N PRO A 140 2.83 -1.44 16.19
CA PRO A 140 1.63 -0.93 15.56
C PRO A 140 0.53 -2.00 15.54
N THR A 141 -0.72 -1.57 15.38
CA THR A 141 -1.84 -2.48 15.20
C THR A 141 -1.71 -3.17 13.84
N ILE A 142 -1.71 -4.50 13.85
CA ILE A 142 -1.54 -5.32 12.64
C ILE A 142 -2.85 -6.01 12.30
N ALA A 143 -3.23 -5.90 11.04
CA ALA A 143 -4.43 -6.53 10.53
C ALA A 143 -4.21 -7.16 9.14
#